data_8baa0c8ebd3a455b907e83bddd94c798
#
_entry.id   8baa0c8ebd3a455b907e83bddd94c798
#
_cell.length_a   1.000
_cell.length_b   1.000
_cell.length_c   1.000
_cell.angle_alpha   90.00
_cell.angle_beta   90.00
_cell.angle_gamma   90.00
#
_symmetry.space_group_name_H-M   'P 1'
#
loop_
_entity.id
_entity.type
_entity.pdbx_description
1 polymer ?
#
loop_
_entity_poly.entity_id
_entity_poly.type
_entity_poly.pdbx_seq_one_letter_code
_entity_poly.pdbx_strand_id
1 'polypeptide(L)'
;MNIEDYRVFCLSLGDDVEEKLPFTAFKSASGVLVFYVHGHMFSFFDCDNYSVITLKCQPERIENLKEQYDCIGNPHNESSKHWIGINPHTAPDDLLQQLTQNSYEIVKAKYRKR
;
A
#
# COMPACT_ATOMS: atom_id res chain seq x y z
N MET A 1 2.97 -0.31 12.58
CA MET A 1 3.78 -1.53 12.26
C MET A 1 5.14 -1.10 11.74
N ASN A 2 6.18 -1.80 12.14
CA ASN A 2 7.49 -1.59 11.55
C ASN A 2 7.54 -2.23 10.15
N ILE A 3 8.63 -1.95 9.41
CA ILE A 3 8.80 -2.43 8.03
C ILE A 3 8.70 -3.96 7.94
N GLU A 4 9.39 -4.67 8.81
CA GLU A 4 9.43 -6.13 8.76
C GLU A 4 8.07 -6.76 9.05
N ASP A 5 7.38 -6.28 10.07
CA ASP A 5 6.03 -6.76 10.40
C ASP A 5 5.05 -6.48 9.26
N TYR A 6 5.16 -5.31 8.64
CA TYR A 6 4.31 -4.98 7.49
C TYR A 6 4.57 -5.89 6.29
N ARG A 7 5.85 -6.18 6.00
CA ARG A 7 6.23 -7.10 4.92
C ARG A 7 5.63 -8.50 5.16
N VAL A 8 5.78 -9.01 6.37
CA VAL A 8 5.23 -10.31 6.75
C VAL A 8 3.72 -10.33 6.54
N PHE A 9 3.04 -9.26 6.96
CA PHE A 9 1.59 -9.15 6.77
C PHE A 9 1.21 -9.18 5.28
N CYS A 10 1.85 -8.37 4.44
CA CYS A 10 1.57 -8.33 3.00
C CYS A 10 1.75 -9.71 2.35
N LEU A 11 2.85 -10.38 2.68
CA LEU A 11 3.14 -11.72 2.13
C LEU A 11 2.16 -12.78 2.62
N SER A 12 1.53 -12.57 3.77
CA SER A 12 0.55 -13.50 4.34
C SER A 12 -0.82 -13.41 3.65
N LEU A 13 -1.07 -12.37 2.84
CA LEU A 13 -2.36 -12.16 2.19
C LEU A 13 -2.69 -13.22 1.15
N GLY A 14 -1.67 -13.81 0.53
CA GLY A 14 -1.86 -14.88 -0.44
C GLY A 14 -0.54 -15.34 -1.04
N ASP A 15 -0.54 -16.54 -1.60
CA ASP A 15 0.63 -17.11 -2.30
C ASP A 15 0.93 -16.36 -3.60
N ASP A 16 -0.01 -15.56 -4.08
CA ASP A 16 0.09 -14.76 -5.30
C ASP A 16 0.72 -13.39 -5.08
N VAL A 17 1.11 -13.05 -3.85
CA VAL A 17 1.78 -11.78 -3.55
C VAL A 17 3.27 -11.88 -3.89
N GLU A 18 3.75 -10.90 -4.65
CA GLU A 18 5.19 -10.76 -4.97
C GLU A 18 5.71 -9.43 -4.42
N GLU A 19 6.91 -9.44 -3.84
CA GLU A 19 7.58 -8.20 -3.43
C GLU A 19 8.80 -7.96 -4.30
N LYS A 20 9.01 -6.70 -4.70
CA LYS A 20 10.14 -6.29 -5.56
C LYS A 20 10.62 -4.90 -5.21
N LEU A 21 11.88 -4.63 -5.55
CA LEU A 21 12.49 -3.29 -5.54
C LEU A 21 12.66 -2.85 -7.00
N PRO A 22 11.59 -2.41 -7.68
CA PRO A 22 11.63 -2.24 -9.14
C PRO A 22 12.39 -1.01 -9.62
N PHE A 23 12.73 -0.08 -8.71
CA PHE A 23 13.32 1.21 -9.06
C PHE A 23 14.79 1.32 -8.65
N THR A 24 15.52 0.21 -8.55
CA THR A 24 16.90 0.20 -8.10
C THR A 24 17.85 1.01 -9.00
N ALA A 25 17.49 1.21 -10.28
CA ALA A 25 18.25 2.04 -11.20
C ALA A 25 18.10 3.54 -10.95
N PHE A 26 17.11 3.94 -10.14
CA PHE A 26 16.82 5.36 -9.86
C PHE A 26 17.26 5.67 -8.42
N LYS A 27 18.30 6.48 -8.29
CA LYS A 27 18.91 6.80 -7.00
C LYS A 27 17.89 7.28 -5.95
N SER A 28 16.94 8.11 -6.34
CA SER A 28 15.93 8.66 -5.43
C SER A 28 14.79 7.68 -5.07
N ALA A 29 14.68 6.56 -5.78
CA ALA A 29 13.61 5.58 -5.57
C ALA A 29 14.13 4.16 -5.37
N SER A 30 15.45 4.00 -5.15
CA SER A 30 16.08 2.68 -5.05
C SER A 30 15.59 1.87 -3.84
N GLY A 31 15.13 2.55 -2.78
CA GLY A 31 14.61 1.92 -1.57
C GLY A 31 13.11 1.66 -1.56
N VAL A 32 12.41 1.92 -2.67
CA VAL A 32 10.95 1.73 -2.74
C VAL A 32 10.64 0.25 -2.92
N LEU A 33 10.00 -0.33 -1.91
CA LEU A 33 9.55 -1.72 -1.91
C LEU A 33 8.09 -1.78 -2.35
N VAL A 34 7.80 -2.61 -3.34
CA VAL A 34 6.47 -2.71 -3.95
C VAL A 34 5.93 -4.13 -3.84
N PHE A 35 4.66 -4.25 -3.46
CA PHE A 35 3.92 -5.51 -3.40
C PHE A 35 2.95 -5.59 -4.56
N TYR A 36 2.99 -6.70 -5.29
CA TYR A 36 2.19 -6.96 -6.49
C TYR A 36 1.26 -8.15 -6.29
N VAL A 37 0.11 -8.10 -6.98
CA VAL A 37 -0.76 -9.25 -7.20
C VAL A 37 -1.19 -9.21 -8.67
N HIS A 38 -1.10 -10.36 -9.34
CA HIS A 38 -1.41 -10.47 -10.79
C HIS A 38 -0.64 -9.45 -11.64
N GLY A 39 0.61 -9.16 -11.26
CA GLY A 39 1.48 -8.23 -11.99
C GLY A 39 1.19 -6.74 -11.77
N HIS A 40 0.29 -6.40 -10.85
CA HIS A 40 -0.08 -5.00 -10.56
C HIS A 40 0.15 -4.67 -9.10
N MET A 41 0.66 -3.48 -8.82
CA MET A 41 0.97 -3.06 -7.45
C MET A 41 -0.29 -2.78 -6.65
N PHE A 42 -0.27 -3.17 -5.37
CA PHE A 42 -1.35 -2.83 -4.44
C PHE A 42 -0.83 -2.09 -3.20
N SER A 43 0.47 -2.12 -2.93
CA SER A 43 1.07 -1.42 -1.80
C SER A 43 2.52 -1.11 -2.09
N PHE A 44 2.98 0.07 -1.68
CA PHE A 44 4.40 0.38 -1.73
C PHE A 44 4.78 1.41 -0.67
N PHE A 45 6.05 1.41 -0.29
CA PHE A 45 6.62 2.39 0.63
C PHE A 45 8.12 2.48 0.40
N ASP A 46 8.72 3.57 0.87
CA ASP A 46 10.16 3.79 0.79
C ASP A 46 10.81 3.27 2.08
N CYS A 47 11.71 2.29 1.95
CA CYS A 47 12.43 1.73 3.09
C CYS A 47 13.34 2.77 3.77
N ASP A 48 13.82 3.74 3.02
CA ASP A 48 14.70 4.80 3.52
C ASP A 48 13.95 5.95 4.16
N ASN A 49 12.65 6.05 3.89
CA ASN A 49 11.75 7.06 4.46
C ASN A 49 10.37 6.45 4.67
N TYR A 50 10.25 5.66 5.70
CA TYR A 50 9.02 4.91 6.01
C TYR A 50 8.02 5.80 6.74
N SER A 51 7.47 6.79 6.03
CA SER A 51 6.49 7.75 6.58
C SER A 51 5.12 7.64 5.95
N VAL A 52 5.02 7.01 4.77
CA VAL A 52 3.76 6.82 4.05
C VAL A 52 3.77 5.45 3.38
N ILE A 53 2.70 4.68 3.63
CA ILE A 53 2.40 3.48 2.85
C ILE A 53 1.30 3.88 1.88
N THR A 54 1.49 3.63 0.57
CA THR A 54 0.52 3.96 -0.46
C THR A 54 -0.30 2.72 -0.80
N LEU A 55 -1.62 2.86 -0.74
CA LEU A 55 -2.60 1.77 -0.91
C LEU A 55 -3.70 2.20 -1.88
N LYS A 56 -4.14 1.27 -2.72
CA LYS A 56 -5.32 1.50 -3.54
C LYS A 56 -6.59 1.47 -2.70
N CYS A 57 -7.54 2.34 -3.02
CA CYS A 57 -8.78 2.46 -2.27
C CYS A 57 -9.92 2.85 -3.20
N GLN A 58 -11.13 2.46 -2.83
CA GLN A 58 -12.32 2.85 -3.55
C GLN A 58 -12.49 4.37 -3.50
N PRO A 59 -12.69 5.05 -4.64
CA PRO A 59 -12.80 6.52 -4.66
C PRO A 59 -13.85 7.07 -3.70
N GLU A 60 -14.99 6.40 -3.58
CA GLU A 60 -16.10 6.84 -2.74
C GLU A 60 -15.81 6.76 -1.24
N ARG A 61 -14.75 6.06 -0.82
CA ARG A 61 -14.37 5.93 0.59
C ARG A 61 -13.31 6.92 1.02
N ILE A 62 -12.57 7.51 0.07
CA ILE A 62 -11.33 8.24 0.37
C ILE A 62 -11.58 9.44 1.27
N GLU A 63 -12.56 10.30 0.94
CA GLU A 63 -12.83 11.50 1.72
C GLU A 63 -13.26 11.17 3.16
N ASN A 64 -14.12 10.17 3.34
CA ASN A 64 -14.55 9.73 4.67
C ASN A 64 -13.38 9.21 5.50
N LEU A 65 -12.47 8.43 4.88
CA LEU A 65 -11.31 7.91 5.57
C LEU A 65 -10.37 9.03 6.00
N LYS A 66 -10.16 10.03 5.16
CA LYS A 66 -9.32 11.20 5.50
C LYS A 66 -9.92 12.00 6.63
N GLU A 67 -11.24 12.18 6.64
CA GLU A 67 -11.95 12.91 7.71
C GLU A 67 -11.93 12.14 9.04
N GLN A 68 -12.05 10.83 8.97
CA GLN A 68 -12.17 9.98 10.15
C GLN A 68 -10.81 9.71 10.81
N TYR A 69 -9.73 9.62 10.04
CA TYR A 69 -8.42 9.21 10.52
C TYR A 69 -7.33 10.19 10.12
N ASP A 70 -6.68 10.80 11.11
CA ASP A 70 -5.57 11.73 10.86
C ASP A 70 -4.36 11.05 10.21
N CYS A 71 -4.22 9.74 10.39
CA CYS A 71 -3.12 8.98 9.79
C CYS A 71 -3.30 8.74 8.29
N ILE A 72 -4.45 9.07 7.72
CA ILE A 72 -4.74 8.88 6.29
C ILE A 72 -4.69 10.22 5.56
N GLY A 73 -3.94 10.24 4.46
CA GLY A 73 -3.77 11.42 3.63
C GLY A 73 -3.54 11.05 2.17
N ASN A 74 -2.85 11.95 1.47
CA ASN A 74 -2.56 11.76 0.05
C ASN A 74 -1.52 10.67 -0.17
N PRO A 75 -1.63 9.93 -1.30
CA PRO A 75 -0.63 8.93 -1.66
C PRO A 75 0.67 9.60 -2.11
N HIS A 76 1.75 8.82 -2.13
CA HIS A 76 3.02 9.26 -2.69
C HIS A 76 3.09 8.85 -4.17
N ASN A 77 3.29 9.84 -5.06
CA ASN A 77 3.47 9.64 -6.51
C ASN A 77 2.34 8.86 -7.21
N GLU A 78 1.13 8.90 -6.68
CA GLU A 78 -0.04 8.27 -7.29
C GLU A 78 -1.24 9.20 -7.27
N SER A 79 -2.26 8.88 -8.07
CA SER A 79 -3.49 9.66 -8.11
C SER A 79 -4.26 9.58 -6.80
N SER A 80 -4.54 10.73 -6.18
CA SER A 80 -5.36 10.80 -4.96
C SER A 80 -6.83 10.43 -5.18
N LYS A 81 -7.21 10.17 -6.42
CA LYS A 81 -8.57 9.73 -6.78
C LYS A 81 -8.78 8.24 -6.51
N HIS A 82 -7.73 7.44 -6.58
CA HIS A 82 -7.79 5.97 -6.47
C HIS A 82 -6.84 5.40 -5.42
N TRP A 83 -6.02 6.24 -4.81
CA TRP A 83 -4.99 5.83 -3.86
C TRP A 83 -5.03 6.68 -2.61
N ILE A 84 -4.64 6.09 -1.49
CA ILE A 84 -4.46 6.79 -0.22
C ILE A 84 -3.04 6.59 0.28
N GLY A 85 -2.59 7.53 1.13
CA GLY A 85 -1.39 7.35 1.93
C GLY A 85 -1.78 7.13 3.39
N ILE A 86 -1.08 6.23 4.07
CA ILE A 86 -1.31 5.99 5.49
C ILE A 86 0.02 6.05 6.23
N ASN A 87 0.04 6.77 7.36
CA ASN A 87 1.25 6.87 8.20
C ASN A 87 1.37 5.61 9.06
N PRO A 88 2.39 4.77 8.82
CA PRO A 88 2.53 3.50 9.53
C PRO A 88 2.88 3.65 11.01
N HIS A 89 3.38 4.83 11.42
CA HIS A 89 3.78 5.07 12.82
C HIS A 89 2.61 5.49 13.71
N THR A 90 1.58 6.10 13.11
CA THR A 90 0.42 6.60 13.86
C THR A 90 -0.85 5.81 13.61
N ALA A 91 -0.89 5.00 12.55
CA ALA A 91 -2.05 4.17 12.25
C ALA A 91 -2.17 3.02 13.23
N PRO A 92 -3.39 2.73 13.75
CA PRO A 92 -3.62 1.47 14.44
C PRO A 92 -3.32 0.29 13.54
N ASP A 93 -2.72 -0.77 14.08
CA ASP A 93 -2.31 -1.93 13.29
C ASP A 93 -3.49 -2.59 12.57
N ASP A 94 -4.65 -2.70 13.24
CA ASP A 94 -5.84 -3.28 12.65
C ASP A 94 -6.37 -2.47 11.47
N LEU A 95 -6.33 -1.14 11.56
CA LEU A 95 -6.72 -0.26 10.46
C LEU A 95 -5.78 -0.43 9.26
N LEU A 96 -4.47 -0.43 9.51
CA LEU A 96 -3.46 -0.61 8.47
C LEU A 96 -3.65 -1.96 7.78
N GLN A 97 -3.87 -3.03 8.55
CA GLN A 97 -4.10 -4.37 8.02
C GLN A 97 -5.37 -4.43 7.17
N GLN A 98 -6.47 -3.86 7.65
CA GLN A 98 -7.74 -3.81 6.90
C GLN A 98 -7.60 -3.09 5.57
N LEU A 99 -6.97 -1.92 5.57
CA LEU A 99 -6.83 -1.12 4.35
C LEU A 99 -5.84 -1.74 3.37
N THR A 100 -4.81 -2.40 3.86
CA THR A 100 -3.86 -3.14 3.01
C THR A 100 -4.55 -4.34 2.36
N GLN A 101 -5.31 -5.10 3.12
CA GLN A 101 -6.08 -6.23 2.57
C GLN A 101 -7.11 -5.75 1.56
N ASN A 102 -7.80 -4.64 1.84
CA ASN A 102 -8.74 -4.03 0.91
C ASN A 102 -8.06 -3.68 -0.42
N SER A 103 -6.87 -3.09 -0.36
CA SER A 103 -6.09 -2.75 -1.55
C SER A 103 -5.73 -4.00 -2.36
N TYR A 104 -5.24 -5.04 -1.69
CA TYR A 104 -4.93 -6.33 -2.30
C TYR A 104 -6.15 -6.91 -3.03
N GLU A 105 -7.32 -6.89 -2.38
CA GLU A 105 -8.55 -7.45 -2.94
C GLU A 105 -9.05 -6.64 -4.14
N ILE A 106 -8.96 -5.31 -4.10
CA ILE A 106 -9.33 -4.45 -5.24
C ILE A 106 -8.51 -4.82 -6.48
N VAL A 107 -7.18 -4.88 -6.32
CA VAL A 107 -6.27 -5.14 -7.42
C VAL A 107 -6.44 -6.57 -7.92
N LYS A 108 -6.53 -7.53 -7.01
CA LYS A 108 -6.74 -8.94 -7.36
C LYS A 108 -8.01 -9.15 -8.17
N ALA A 109 -9.12 -8.52 -7.75
CA ALA A 109 -10.40 -8.64 -8.47
C ALA A 109 -10.34 -8.01 -9.86
N LYS A 110 -9.68 -6.84 -9.98
CA LYS A 110 -9.60 -6.11 -11.24
C LYS A 110 -8.78 -6.84 -12.30
N TYR A 111 -7.71 -7.50 -11.90
CA TYR A 111 -6.75 -8.13 -12.81
C TYR A 111 -6.80 -9.66 -12.75
N ARG A 112 -7.86 -10.23 -12.21
CA ARG A 112 -8.03 -11.68 -12.15
C ARG A 112 -8.06 -12.25 -13.57
N LYS A 113 -7.23 -13.26 -13.82
CA LYS A 113 -7.27 -14.02 -15.07
C LYS A 113 -8.48 -14.96 -15.05
N ARG A 114 -9.21 -14.98 -16.15
CA ARG A 114 -10.33 -15.89 -16.35
C ARG A 114 -9.86 -17.15 -17.04
#